data_c3c94be34b7e8ebfc2aeb881a1830565
#
_entry.id   c3c94be34b7e8ebfc2aeb881a1830565
#
_cell.length_a   1.000
_cell.length_b   1.000
_cell.length_c   1.000
_cell.angle_alpha   90.00
_cell.angle_beta   90.00
_cell.angle_gamma   90.00
#
_symmetry.space_group_name_H-M   'P 1'
#
loop_
_entity.id
_entity.type
_entity.pdbx_description
1 polymer ?
#
loop_
_entity_poly.entity_id
_entity_poly.type
_entity_poly.pdbx_seq_one_letter_code
_entity_poly.pdbx_strand_id
1 'polypeptide(L)'
;IGILRAVAVLILAAALLFPGPAGAAVVIEGAPPWLRERMERSAASVWSEIRQDGSLSAGDSLRLLSLVAERVFAGFAVEDSFFRGEDAVLRIKPLAGTAPWRVEIFPPQLASPVDGWFRESASGIGERIRDHLGNLPLDALSWADSPLKELIDTLCSPGLPGWSASLLVRLEQEGPILRVSFVPKPPFVLAVVPRVSSGTLPVMLRSDLNENILRTLSPVVGLPIEWVSAHRDKVEKMAAESLRQTNIVGNTRSAVEVSFRAAQIAAANALVESPKYSVRAWVAAYAGSDTKYPEIGLHMGRKFLPVSGWDMEFYGEWILSANDFSLESRWGIRWSPWKNILAGVERAFPGNVTWYRLWIEGGVRAPYLWWRLSEDGDHHVGLGYRLNQRISLEIHYDGRDEDKISIRALSDL
;
A
#
# COMPACT_ATOMS: atom_id res chain seq x y z
N ILE A 1 0.19 47.30 -13.14
CA ILE A 1 0.47 45.84 -12.88
C ILE A 1 0.90 45.12 -14.17
N GLY A 2 0.40 45.49 -15.36
CA GLY A 2 0.76 44.87 -16.64
C GLY A 2 2.20 45.18 -17.11
N ILE A 3 2.67 46.40 -16.93
CA ILE A 3 3.99 46.86 -17.39
C ILE A 3 5.13 46.21 -16.58
N LEU A 4 4.97 46.04 -15.26
CA LEU A 4 5.99 45.38 -14.42
C LEU A 4 6.17 43.90 -14.77
N ARG A 5 5.09 43.20 -15.18
CA ARG A 5 5.15 41.79 -15.63
C ARG A 5 5.85 41.64 -16.98
N ALA A 6 5.59 42.59 -17.91
CA ALA A 6 6.26 42.62 -19.22
C ALA A 6 7.77 42.87 -19.10
N VAL A 7 8.17 43.79 -18.20
CA VAL A 7 9.61 44.06 -17.93
C VAL A 7 10.30 42.87 -17.26
N ALA A 8 9.63 42.21 -16.32
CA ALA A 8 10.20 40.99 -15.69
C ALA A 8 10.38 39.83 -16.65
N VAL A 9 9.44 39.63 -17.59
CA VAL A 9 9.55 38.61 -18.65
C VAL A 9 10.65 38.96 -19.67
N LEU A 10 10.83 40.25 -19.99
CA LEU A 10 11.90 40.69 -20.90
C LEU A 10 13.29 40.57 -20.25
N ILE A 11 13.42 40.81 -18.94
CA ILE A 11 14.68 40.59 -18.20
C ILE A 11 14.99 39.08 -18.09
N LEU A 12 13.98 38.25 -17.86
CA LEU A 12 14.16 36.79 -17.85
C LEU A 12 14.51 36.23 -19.23
N ALA A 13 13.89 36.74 -20.31
CA ALA A 13 14.21 36.37 -21.69
C ALA A 13 15.61 36.87 -22.13
N ALA A 14 16.04 38.03 -21.68
CA ALA A 14 17.37 38.53 -21.93
C ALA A 14 18.45 37.75 -21.19
N ALA A 15 18.17 37.27 -19.98
CA ALA A 15 19.09 36.37 -19.23
C ALA A 15 19.21 34.97 -19.87
N LEU A 16 18.23 34.54 -20.66
CA LEU A 16 18.25 33.27 -21.44
C LEU A 16 18.90 33.41 -22.82
N LEU A 17 19.00 34.64 -23.36
CA LEU A 17 19.53 34.91 -24.70
C LEU A 17 21.00 35.40 -24.71
N PHE A 18 21.55 35.83 -23.58
CA PHE A 18 22.96 36.05 -23.42
C PHE A 18 23.51 34.92 -22.54
N PRO A 19 24.17 33.88 -23.12
CA PRO A 19 25.04 33.06 -22.33
C PRO A 19 26.08 34.08 -21.79
N GLY A 20 26.13 34.21 -20.45
CA GLY A 20 27.21 34.93 -19.78
C GLY A 20 28.51 34.44 -20.37
N PRO A 21 29.59 35.26 -20.37
CA PRO A 21 30.86 34.87 -20.99
C PRO A 21 31.14 33.45 -20.50
N ALA A 22 31.30 32.51 -21.45
CA ALA A 22 31.66 31.15 -21.17
C ALA A 22 33.04 31.24 -20.47
N GLY A 23 33.00 31.33 -19.15
CA GLY A 23 34.23 31.31 -18.36
C GLY A 23 34.88 29.98 -18.65
N ALA A 24 36.18 30.00 -18.93
CA ALA A 24 37.00 28.81 -19.18
C ALA A 24 36.60 27.71 -18.20
N ALA A 25 36.03 26.61 -18.70
CA ALA A 25 35.57 25.51 -17.88
C ALA A 25 36.78 24.74 -17.33
N VAL A 26 36.62 24.14 -16.16
CA VAL A 26 37.60 23.17 -15.66
C VAL A 26 37.08 21.77 -15.94
N VAL A 27 37.86 20.99 -16.68
CA VAL A 27 37.53 19.59 -17.00
C VAL A 27 38.44 18.67 -16.23
N ILE A 28 37.90 17.65 -15.60
CA ILE A 28 38.66 16.65 -14.84
C ILE A 28 38.58 15.29 -15.53
N GLU A 29 39.72 14.79 -15.99
CA GLU A 29 39.89 13.48 -16.59
C GLU A 29 40.45 12.48 -15.56
N GLY A 30 40.00 11.21 -15.63
CA GLY A 30 40.47 10.14 -14.73
C GLY A 30 39.70 10.02 -13.41
N ALA A 31 38.81 10.96 -13.12
CA ALA A 31 37.92 10.85 -11.96
C ALA A 31 36.80 9.80 -12.17
N PRO A 32 36.37 9.10 -11.10
CA PRO A 32 35.18 8.31 -11.16
C PRO A 32 33.98 9.14 -11.66
N PRO A 33 33.13 8.61 -12.58
CA PRO A 33 32.03 9.38 -13.18
C PRO A 33 31.09 10.09 -12.19
N TRP A 34 30.80 9.47 -11.06
CA TRP A 34 29.93 10.00 -10.02
C TRP A 34 30.59 11.11 -9.15
N LEU A 35 31.94 11.25 -9.18
CA LEU A 35 32.65 12.32 -8.50
C LEU A 35 33.03 13.49 -9.43
N ARG A 36 33.09 13.24 -10.73
CA ARG A 36 33.61 14.17 -11.72
C ARG A 36 32.94 15.54 -11.64
N GLU A 37 31.62 15.60 -11.69
CA GLU A 37 30.89 16.86 -11.67
C GLU A 37 31.14 17.68 -10.40
N ARG A 38 31.30 17.04 -9.25
CA ARG A 38 31.62 17.73 -7.99
C ARG A 38 33.02 18.25 -8.00
N MET A 39 33.97 17.47 -8.49
CA MET A 39 35.37 17.89 -8.63
C MET A 39 35.51 19.06 -9.60
N GLU A 40 34.84 19.00 -10.75
CA GLU A 40 34.82 20.07 -11.74
C GLU A 40 34.23 21.36 -11.16
N ARG A 41 33.11 21.29 -10.46
CA ARG A 41 32.51 22.46 -9.78
C ARG A 41 33.42 23.06 -8.73
N SER A 42 34.07 22.25 -7.91
CA SER A 42 35.02 22.72 -6.91
C SER A 42 36.25 23.33 -7.54
N ALA A 43 36.81 22.68 -8.56
CA ALA A 43 37.95 23.20 -9.29
C ALA A 43 37.63 24.48 -10.07
N ALA A 44 36.41 24.59 -10.65
CA ALA A 44 35.97 25.80 -11.34
C ALA A 44 35.85 27.02 -10.39
N SER A 45 35.36 26.78 -9.15
CA SER A 45 35.37 27.86 -8.13
C SER A 45 36.76 28.37 -7.82
N VAL A 46 37.73 27.46 -7.61
CA VAL A 46 39.12 27.82 -7.38
C VAL A 46 39.72 28.52 -8.62
N TRP A 47 39.42 28.00 -9.80
CA TRP A 47 39.90 28.58 -11.07
C TRP A 47 39.40 30.01 -11.27
N SER A 48 38.14 30.28 -10.96
CA SER A 48 37.59 31.63 -11.06
C SER A 48 38.32 32.63 -10.17
N GLU A 49 38.71 32.24 -8.95
CA GLU A 49 39.49 33.09 -8.04
C GLU A 49 40.90 33.30 -8.54
N ILE A 50 41.60 32.25 -9.00
CA ILE A 50 42.97 32.37 -9.57
C ILE A 50 42.97 33.32 -10.78
N ARG A 51 41.92 33.28 -11.61
CA ARG A 51 41.83 34.15 -12.80
C ARG A 51 41.50 35.61 -12.47
N GLN A 52 40.88 35.88 -11.35
CA GLN A 52 40.60 37.26 -10.91
C GLN A 52 41.83 38.00 -10.48
N ASP A 53 42.87 37.32 -10.04
CA ASP A 53 44.15 37.91 -9.62
C ASP A 53 45.00 38.37 -10.83
N GLY A 54 44.62 38.43 -11.99
CA GLY A 54 45.27 39.02 -13.19
C GLY A 54 46.81 39.17 -13.23
N SER A 55 47.50 38.89 -12.13
CA SER A 55 48.96 39.00 -11.97
C SER A 55 49.74 37.76 -12.44
N LEU A 56 49.06 36.61 -12.56
CA LEU A 56 49.68 35.34 -12.89
C LEU A 56 49.65 35.06 -14.40
N SER A 57 50.73 34.47 -14.92
CA SER A 57 50.70 33.93 -16.27
C SER A 57 49.72 32.76 -16.38
N ALA A 58 49.21 32.43 -17.59
CA ALA A 58 48.34 31.31 -17.80
C ALA A 58 48.95 29.98 -17.32
N GLY A 59 50.23 29.77 -17.52
CA GLY A 59 50.97 28.58 -17.05
C GLY A 59 51.08 28.52 -15.52
N ASP A 60 51.37 29.67 -14.87
CA ASP A 60 51.46 29.72 -13.40
C ASP A 60 50.07 29.52 -12.76
N SER A 61 49.04 30.09 -13.36
CA SER A 61 47.66 29.89 -12.93
C SER A 61 47.24 28.40 -12.98
N LEU A 62 47.60 27.71 -14.06
CA LEU A 62 47.28 26.27 -14.21
C LEU A 62 48.06 25.43 -13.19
N ARG A 63 49.35 25.78 -12.97
CA ARG A 63 50.18 25.11 -11.96
C ARG A 63 49.64 25.30 -10.55
N LEU A 64 49.16 26.51 -10.23
CA LEU A 64 48.52 26.79 -8.95
C LEU A 64 47.21 25.99 -8.78
N LEU A 65 46.39 25.93 -9.84
CA LEU A 65 45.19 25.09 -9.83
C LEU A 65 45.51 23.63 -9.54
N SER A 66 46.56 23.09 -10.17
CA SER A 66 47.02 21.70 -9.94
C SER A 66 47.44 21.46 -8.50
N LEU A 67 48.22 22.36 -7.91
CA LEU A 67 48.65 22.26 -6.51
C LEU A 67 47.46 22.34 -5.52
N VAL A 68 46.49 23.21 -5.81
CA VAL A 68 45.27 23.31 -4.99
C VAL A 68 44.40 22.07 -5.15
N ALA A 69 44.25 21.55 -6.37
CA ALA A 69 43.51 20.35 -6.66
C ALA A 69 44.04 19.12 -5.90
N GLU A 70 45.37 18.92 -5.84
CA GLU A 70 45.99 17.85 -5.07
C GLU A 70 45.72 17.93 -3.56
N ARG A 71 45.59 19.16 -3.04
CA ARG A 71 45.24 19.36 -1.62
C ARG A 71 43.73 19.16 -1.32
N VAL A 72 42.90 19.64 -2.24
CA VAL A 72 41.43 19.58 -2.10
C VAL A 72 40.92 18.15 -2.36
N PHE A 73 41.46 17.48 -3.35
CA PHE A 73 41.07 16.14 -3.73
C PHE A 73 41.99 15.08 -3.12
N ALA A 74 42.11 15.09 -1.80
CA ALA A 74 42.92 14.11 -1.08
C ALA A 74 42.67 12.68 -1.58
N GLY A 75 43.76 11.93 -1.77
CA GLY A 75 43.72 10.58 -2.33
C GLY A 75 43.94 10.52 -3.87
N PHE A 76 43.91 11.65 -4.56
CA PHE A 76 44.25 11.75 -5.99
C PHE A 76 45.46 12.61 -6.21
N ALA A 77 46.30 12.26 -7.22
CA ALA A 77 47.40 13.06 -7.71
C ALA A 77 47.07 13.62 -9.09
N VAL A 78 47.48 14.84 -9.37
CA VAL A 78 47.41 15.42 -10.71
C VAL A 78 48.60 14.87 -11.52
N GLU A 79 48.28 14.07 -12.53
CA GLU A 79 49.27 13.46 -13.42
C GLU A 79 49.75 14.46 -14.49
N ASP A 80 48.81 15.25 -15.00
CA ASP A 80 49.05 16.24 -16.05
C ASP A 80 48.03 17.38 -15.97
N SER A 81 48.43 18.56 -16.41
CA SER A 81 47.53 19.71 -16.52
C SER A 81 47.87 20.52 -17.78
N PHE A 82 46.89 20.81 -18.59
CA PHE A 82 47.03 21.49 -19.87
C PHE A 82 45.78 22.26 -20.26
N PHE A 83 45.91 23.13 -21.25
CA PHE A 83 44.77 23.82 -21.84
C PHE A 83 44.24 23.06 -23.06
N ARG A 84 42.94 22.94 -23.18
CA ARG A 84 42.22 22.49 -24.37
C ARG A 84 41.30 23.63 -24.82
N GLY A 85 41.82 24.45 -25.75
CA GLY A 85 41.19 25.73 -26.08
C GLY A 85 41.28 26.71 -24.90
N GLU A 86 40.14 27.15 -24.40
CA GLU A 86 40.04 28.00 -23.23
C GLU A 86 39.90 27.22 -21.91
N ASP A 87 39.58 25.93 -21.98
CA ASP A 87 39.34 25.09 -20.83
C ASP A 87 40.62 24.61 -20.18
N ALA A 88 40.68 24.67 -18.84
CA ALA A 88 41.76 24.07 -18.05
C ALA A 88 41.45 22.59 -17.81
N VAL A 89 42.28 21.68 -18.26
CA VAL A 89 42.12 20.24 -18.09
C VAL A 89 43.10 19.74 -17.03
N LEU A 90 42.58 19.07 -16.02
CA LEU A 90 43.33 18.34 -15.00
C LEU A 90 43.16 16.84 -15.21
N ARG A 91 44.23 16.13 -15.50
CA ARG A 91 44.23 14.67 -15.53
C ARG A 91 44.68 14.14 -14.18
N ILE A 92 43.79 13.42 -13.49
CA ILE A 92 44.06 12.90 -12.17
C ILE A 92 44.10 11.38 -12.18
N LYS A 93 44.82 10.82 -11.20
CA LYS A 93 44.84 9.38 -10.92
C LYS A 93 44.74 9.12 -9.42
N PRO A 94 44.12 8.00 -9.00
CA PRO A 94 44.18 7.60 -7.61
C PRO A 94 45.59 7.33 -7.16
N LEU A 95 45.93 7.72 -5.94
CA LEU A 95 47.25 7.42 -5.35
C LEU A 95 47.41 5.90 -5.20
N ALA A 96 48.61 5.40 -5.42
CA ALA A 96 48.89 3.97 -5.33
C ALA A 96 48.73 3.44 -3.91
N GLY A 97 48.30 2.19 -3.79
CA GLY A 97 48.16 1.49 -2.50
C GLY A 97 46.72 1.28 -2.00
N THR A 98 45.72 1.50 -2.86
CA THR A 98 44.31 1.21 -2.51
C THR A 98 44.05 -0.28 -2.62
N ALA A 99 43.69 -0.91 -1.49
CA ALA A 99 43.12 -2.25 -1.50
C ALA A 99 41.68 -2.20 -2.06
N PRO A 100 41.21 -3.28 -2.69
CA PRO A 100 39.84 -3.32 -3.22
C PRO A 100 38.81 -3.19 -2.09
N TRP A 101 37.76 -2.40 -2.34
CA TRP A 101 36.67 -2.23 -1.39
C TRP A 101 35.84 -3.52 -1.21
N ARG A 102 35.62 -3.85 0.05
CA ARG A 102 34.55 -4.82 0.41
C ARG A 102 33.30 -4.07 0.82
N VAL A 103 32.12 -4.56 0.40
CA VAL A 103 30.84 -3.95 0.71
C VAL A 103 30.00 -4.97 1.49
N GLU A 104 29.59 -4.60 2.68
CA GLU A 104 28.73 -5.40 3.56
C GLU A 104 27.38 -4.72 3.70
N ILE A 105 26.30 -5.45 3.36
CA ILE A 105 24.93 -4.98 3.49
C ILE A 105 24.35 -5.46 4.81
N PHE A 106 23.91 -4.54 5.66
CA PHE A 106 23.25 -4.81 6.92
C PHE A 106 21.75 -4.51 6.78
N PRO A 107 20.90 -5.54 6.62
CA PRO A 107 19.45 -5.35 6.58
C PRO A 107 18.94 -4.86 7.93
N PRO A 108 17.89 -4.02 7.96
CA PRO A 108 17.22 -3.65 9.20
C PRO A 108 16.56 -4.88 9.85
N GLN A 109 16.34 -4.81 11.16
CA GLN A 109 15.61 -5.87 11.88
C GLN A 109 14.12 -5.73 11.57
N LEU A 110 13.60 -6.54 10.67
CA LEU A 110 12.21 -6.57 10.27
C LEU A 110 11.58 -7.91 10.67
N ALA A 111 10.28 -7.89 10.96
CA ALA A 111 9.54 -9.12 11.25
C ALA A 111 9.31 -9.92 9.97
N SER A 112 9.26 -11.25 10.08
CA SER A 112 8.88 -12.13 8.98
C SER A 112 7.40 -11.89 8.56
N PRO A 113 7.09 -11.95 7.25
CA PRO A 113 7.95 -12.26 6.11
C PRO A 113 8.63 -11.04 5.45
N VAL A 114 8.45 -9.85 6.03
CA VAL A 114 8.91 -8.57 5.48
C VAL A 114 10.44 -8.50 5.38
N ASP A 115 11.16 -9.12 6.32
CA ASP A 115 12.61 -9.25 6.28
C ASP A 115 13.10 -9.99 5.01
N GLY A 116 12.38 -11.02 4.60
CA GLY A 116 12.66 -11.76 3.36
C GLY A 116 12.47 -10.87 2.12
N TRP A 117 11.41 -10.05 2.09
CA TRP A 117 11.16 -9.13 0.98
C TRP A 117 12.25 -8.06 0.88
N PHE A 118 12.71 -7.57 2.04
CA PHE A 118 13.81 -6.61 2.07
C PHE A 118 15.10 -7.21 1.52
N ARG A 119 15.49 -8.42 1.96
CA ARG A 119 16.71 -9.10 1.47
C ARG A 119 16.64 -9.37 -0.03
N GLU A 120 15.49 -9.78 -0.54
CA GLU A 120 15.27 -9.96 -1.97
C GLU A 120 15.46 -8.64 -2.74
N SER A 121 14.86 -7.54 -2.24
CA SER A 121 14.99 -6.20 -2.83
C SER A 121 16.41 -5.65 -2.75
N ALA A 122 17.16 -6.00 -1.70
CA ALA A 122 18.53 -5.58 -1.49
C ALA A 122 19.56 -6.47 -2.23
N SER A 123 19.14 -7.56 -2.85
CA SER A 123 20.05 -8.48 -3.52
C SER A 123 20.79 -7.78 -4.67
N GLY A 124 22.11 -8.04 -4.81
CA GLY A 124 22.96 -7.44 -5.83
C GLY A 124 23.35 -5.97 -5.61
N ILE A 125 22.75 -5.28 -4.60
CA ILE A 125 23.11 -3.87 -4.31
C ILE A 125 24.59 -3.76 -3.92
N GLY A 126 25.08 -4.67 -3.08
CA GLY A 126 26.48 -4.66 -2.64
C GLY A 126 27.49 -4.78 -3.79
N GLU A 127 27.19 -5.59 -4.79
CA GLU A 127 28.02 -5.74 -5.98
C GLU A 127 28.02 -4.46 -6.82
N ARG A 128 26.86 -3.88 -7.07
CA ARG A 128 26.76 -2.60 -7.80
C ARG A 128 27.50 -1.47 -7.10
N ILE A 129 27.41 -1.37 -5.77
CA ILE A 129 28.16 -0.38 -5.00
C ILE A 129 29.66 -0.62 -5.15
N ARG A 130 30.13 -1.86 -5.01
CA ARG A 130 31.55 -2.22 -5.16
C ARG A 130 32.11 -1.85 -6.53
N ASP A 131 31.35 -2.10 -7.59
CA ASP A 131 31.75 -1.77 -8.97
C ASP A 131 31.91 -0.26 -9.18
N HIS A 132 31.05 0.56 -8.54
CA HIS A 132 31.16 2.01 -8.59
C HIS A 132 32.29 2.57 -7.70
N LEU A 133 32.58 1.92 -6.58
CA LEU A 133 33.73 2.30 -5.73
C LEU A 133 35.04 2.05 -6.44
N GLY A 134 35.17 0.94 -7.14
CA GLY A 134 36.42 0.57 -7.85
C GLY A 134 37.65 0.69 -6.95
N ASN A 135 38.59 1.48 -7.39
CA ASN A 135 39.85 1.78 -6.66
C ASN A 135 39.81 3.16 -5.97
N LEU A 136 38.65 3.56 -5.44
CA LEU A 136 38.51 4.83 -4.73
C LEU A 136 39.52 4.89 -3.55
N PRO A 137 40.39 5.89 -3.47
CA PRO A 137 41.32 6.06 -2.35
C PRO A 137 40.53 6.29 -1.04
N LEU A 138 41.05 5.73 0.06
CA LEU A 138 40.42 5.90 1.38
C LEU A 138 40.36 7.40 1.78
N ASP A 139 41.41 8.16 1.50
CA ASP A 139 41.53 9.59 1.81
C ASP A 139 40.45 10.43 1.08
N ALA A 140 39.96 9.95 -0.06
CA ALA A 140 38.87 10.61 -0.79
C ALA A 140 37.59 10.70 0.00
N LEU A 141 37.35 9.82 0.97
CA LEU A 141 36.16 9.84 1.81
C LEU A 141 36.07 11.09 2.70
N SER A 142 37.19 11.74 2.98
CA SER A 142 37.19 12.98 3.78
C SER A 142 36.40 14.13 3.12
N TRP A 143 36.20 14.08 1.81
CA TRP A 143 35.47 15.09 1.04
C TRP A 143 34.37 14.51 0.12
N ALA A 144 34.36 13.19 -0.12
CA ALA A 144 33.47 12.50 -1.03
C ALA A 144 32.33 11.72 -0.32
N ASP A 145 32.18 11.84 0.98
CA ASP A 145 31.18 11.12 1.78
C ASP A 145 29.75 11.43 1.31
N SER A 146 29.39 12.70 1.11
CA SER A 146 28.07 13.11 0.65
C SER A 146 27.78 12.63 -0.78
N PRO A 147 28.64 12.84 -1.79
CA PRO A 147 28.47 12.25 -3.11
C PRO A 147 28.37 10.72 -3.11
N LEU A 148 29.11 10.04 -2.25
CA LEU A 148 29.05 8.60 -2.10
C LEU A 148 27.68 8.17 -1.56
N LYS A 149 27.17 8.88 -0.59
CA LYS A 149 25.82 8.63 -0.06
C LYS A 149 24.75 8.84 -1.11
N GLU A 150 24.80 9.92 -1.88
CA GLU A 150 23.87 10.22 -2.97
C GLU A 150 23.92 9.13 -4.06
N LEU A 151 25.11 8.68 -4.42
CA LEU A 151 25.29 7.56 -5.34
C LEU A 151 24.61 6.30 -4.83
N ILE A 152 24.87 5.94 -3.56
CA ILE A 152 24.31 4.71 -2.96
C ILE A 152 22.80 4.82 -2.81
N ASP A 153 22.27 5.96 -2.36
CA ASP A 153 20.82 6.20 -2.30
C ASP A 153 20.18 6.06 -3.71
N THR A 154 20.85 6.54 -4.76
CA THR A 154 20.40 6.40 -6.15
C THR A 154 20.43 4.95 -6.62
N LEU A 155 21.50 4.21 -6.34
CA LEU A 155 21.62 2.79 -6.69
C LEU A 155 20.61 1.91 -5.95
N CYS A 156 20.22 2.30 -4.74
CA CYS A 156 19.26 1.57 -3.91
C CYS A 156 17.82 1.89 -4.25
N SER A 157 17.52 3.11 -4.69
CA SER A 157 16.17 3.63 -4.92
C SER A 157 15.26 2.71 -5.75
N PRO A 158 15.69 2.05 -6.83
CA PRO A 158 14.81 1.18 -7.61
C PRO A 158 14.31 -0.06 -6.84
N GLY A 159 15.12 -0.61 -5.94
CA GLY A 159 14.75 -1.79 -5.14
C GLY A 159 14.23 -1.44 -3.75
N LEU A 160 14.66 -0.32 -3.20
CA LEU A 160 14.38 0.12 -1.85
C LEU A 160 13.82 1.56 -1.82
N PRO A 161 12.71 1.85 -2.52
CA PRO A 161 12.12 3.19 -2.50
C PRO A 161 11.69 3.56 -1.06
N GLY A 162 11.95 4.80 -0.66
CA GLY A 162 11.66 5.27 0.71
C GLY A 162 12.67 4.82 1.78
N TRP A 163 13.77 4.15 1.40
CA TRP A 163 14.89 3.85 2.31
C TRP A 163 16.07 4.77 2.02
N SER A 164 16.87 5.04 3.05
CA SER A 164 18.15 5.77 2.94
C SER A 164 19.28 4.92 3.44
N ALA A 165 20.37 4.95 2.73
CA ALA A 165 21.61 4.32 3.18
C ALA A 165 22.27 5.13 4.31
N SER A 166 22.75 4.43 5.32
CA SER A 166 23.69 4.93 6.33
C SER A 166 25.01 4.19 6.16
N LEU A 167 26.07 4.94 5.99
CA LEU A 167 27.38 4.44 5.60
C LEU A 167 28.31 4.43 6.82
N LEU A 168 29.05 3.36 6.98
CA LEU A 168 30.12 3.25 7.97
C LEU A 168 31.32 2.60 7.29
N VAL A 169 32.43 3.31 7.28
CA VAL A 169 33.70 2.78 6.77
C VAL A 169 34.52 2.22 7.93
N ARG A 170 35.05 1.03 7.72
CA ARG A 170 36.02 0.40 8.62
C ARG A 170 37.26 0.01 7.84
N LEU A 171 38.41 0.16 8.48
CA LEU A 171 39.66 -0.31 7.95
C LEU A 171 40.06 -1.60 8.64
N GLU A 172 40.22 -2.67 7.85
CA GLU A 172 40.66 -3.98 8.33
C GLU A 172 42.02 -4.34 7.69
N GLN A 173 42.62 -5.41 8.14
CA GLN A 173 43.95 -5.84 7.61
C GLN A 173 43.90 -6.17 6.11
N GLU A 174 42.76 -6.61 5.60
CA GLU A 174 42.58 -6.98 4.20
C GLU A 174 42.08 -5.82 3.30
N GLY A 175 41.88 -4.64 3.86
CA GLY A 175 41.43 -3.44 3.14
C GLY A 175 40.23 -2.75 3.73
N PRO A 176 39.74 -1.71 3.06
CA PRO A 176 38.56 -0.96 3.53
C PRO A 176 37.27 -1.72 3.33
N ILE A 177 36.40 -1.67 4.36
CA ILE A 177 35.05 -2.22 4.33
C ILE A 177 34.05 -1.08 4.40
N LEU A 178 33.16 -0.99 3.42
CA LEU A 178 31.99 -0.14 3.47
C LEU A 178 30.79 -0.93 3.99
N ARG A 179 30.35 -0.60 5.18
CA ARG A 179 29.11 -1.13 5.76
C ARG A 179 27.95 -0.22 5.41
N VAL A 180 26.96 -0.79 4.75
CA VAL A 180 25.75 -0.09 4.34
C VAL A 180 24.58 -0.63 5.15
N SER A 181 23.99 0.18 5.99
CA SER A 181 22.75 -0.08 6.69
C SER A 181 21.63 0.82 6.15
N PHE A 182 20.38 0.44 6.40
CA PHE A 182 19.23 1.14 5.83
C PHE A 182 18.32 1.68 6.92
N VAL A 183 17.90 2.93 6.75
CA VAL A 183 16.96 3.62 7.63
C VAL A 183 15.73 4.01 6.81
N PRO A 184 14.53 3.70 7.29
CA PRO A 184 13.30 4.09 6.58
C PRO A 184 13.13 5.60 6.59
N LYS A 185 12.70 6.19 5.45
CA LYS A 185 12.35 7.61 5.30
C LYS A 185 10.85 7.81 5.35
N PRO A 186 10.35 8.88 5.99
CA PRO A 186 8.94 9.23 5.91
C PRO A 186 8.52 9.57 4.47
N PRO A 187 7.24 9.39 4.11
CA PRO A 187 6.14 9.02 5.01
C PRO A 187 6.04 7.51 5.29
N PHE A 188 5.60 7.16 6.51
CA PHE A 188 5.47 5.77 6.96
C PHE A 188 4.02 5.31 7.01
N VAL A 189 3.79 4.00 6.94
CA VAL A 189 2.54 3.36 7.33
C VAL A 189 2.43 3.43 8.85
N LEU A 190 1.50 4.21 9.39
CA LEU A 190 1.30 4.40 10.83
C LEU A 190 0.29 3.40 11.39
N ALA A 191 -0.72 3.04 10.58
CA ALA A 191 -1.74 2.09 10.97
C ALA A 191 -2.32 1.38 9.74
N VAL A 192 -2.89 0.19 9.96
CA VAL A 192 -3.68 -0.54 8.97
C VAL A 192 -5.12 -0.61 9.45
N VAL A 193 -6.06 -0.23 8.60
CA VAL A 193 -7.50 -0.32 8.86
C VAL A 193 -8.09 -1.43 7.99
N PRO A 194 -8.38 -2.60 8.56
CA PRO A 194 -9.02 -3.69 7.84
C PRO A 194 -10.52 -3.42 7.69
N ARG A 195 -11.08 -3.88 6.58
CA ARG A 195 -12.53 -3.90 6.32
C ARG A 195 -12.90 -5.17 5.62
N VAL A 196 -13.45 -6.11 6.37
CA VAL A 196 -14.00 -7.33 5.79
C VAL A 196 -15.47 -7.11 5.44
N SER A 197 -15.81 -7.40 4.19
CA SER A 197 -17.18 -7.42 3.68
C SER A 197 -17.57 -8.83 3.25
N SER A 198 -18.82 -9.20 3.49
CA SER A 198 -19.37 -10.50 3.08
C SER A 198 -20.88 -10.37 2.98
N GLY A 199 -21.47 -10.94 1.94
CA GLY A 199 -22.92 -11.16 1.82
C GLY A 199 -23.36 -12.52 2.35
N THR A 200 -22.39 -13.40 2.68
CA THR A 200 -22.65 -14.80 3.04
C THR A 200 -22.27 -15.15 4.48
N LEU A 201 -21.58 -14.26 5.20
CA LEU A 201 -21.16 -14.45 6.58
C LEU A 201 -21.77 -13.40 7.52
N PRO A 202 -22.19 -13.79 8.74
CA PRO A 202 -22.67 -12.88 9.78
C PRO A 202 -21.63 -11.79 10.11
N VAL A 203 -22.13 -10.64 10.56
CA VAL A 203 -21.27 -9.50 10.91
C VAL A 203 -20.31 -9.84 12.06
N MET A 204 -20.76 -10.62 13.05
CA MET A 204 -19.94 -11.04 14.19
C MET A 204 -18.67 -11.79 13.75
N LEU A 205 -18.76 -12.65 12.74
CA LEU A 205 -17.61 -13.40 12.24
C LEU A 205 -16.62 -12.52 11.46
N ARG A 206 -17.08 -11.39 10.93
CA ARG A 206 -16.21 -10.41 10.24
C ARG A 206 -15.26 -9.70 11.21
N SER A 207 -15.64 -9.55 12.49
CA SER A 207 -14.77 -8.97 13.51
C SER A 207 -13.50 -9.80 13.72
N ASP A 208 -13.63 -11.12 13.81
CA ASP A 208 -12.50 -12.04 13.96
C ASP A 208 -11.59 -12.02 12.73
N LEU A 209 -12.19 -11.92 11.53
CA LEU A 209 -11.43 -11.79 10.29
C LEU A 209 -10.68 -10.45 10.20
N ASN A 210 -11.29 -9.34 10.67
CA ASN A 210 -10.61 -8.04 10.76
C ASN A 210 -9.42 -8.10 11.72
N GLU A 211 -9.59 -8.72 12.88
CA GLU A 211 -8.50 -8.89 13.85
C GLU A 211 -7.36 -9.76 13.28
N ASN A 212 -7.70 -10.81 12.54
CA ASN A 212 -6.73 -11.63 11.85
C ASN A 212 -5.90 -10.81 10.84
N ILE A 213 -6.54 -9.95 10.02
CA ILE A 213 -5.83 -9.05 9.08
C ILE A 213 -4.92 -8.09 9.84
N LEU A 214 -5.40 -7.46 10.92
CA LEU A 214 -4.59 -6.54 11.73
C LEU A 214 -3.31 -7.20 12.24
N ARG A 215 -3.44 -8.39 12.80
CA ARG A 215 -2.30 -9.17 13.32
C ARG A 215 -1.33 -9.55 12.21
N THR A 216 -1.86 -10.01 11.09
CA THR A 216 -1.06 -10.44 9.93
C THR A 216 -0.31 -9.28 9.29
N LEU A 217 -0.93 -8.10 9.19
CA LEU A 217 -0.33 -6.93 8.56
C LEU A 217 0.44 -6.03 9.53
N SER A 218 0.54 -6.39 10.81
CA SER A 218 1.31 -5.62 11.80
C SER A 218 2.78 -5.38 11.39
N PRO A 219 3.48 -6.33 10.71
CA PRO A 219 4.85 -6.11 10.26
C PRO A 219 5.03 -5.00 9.21
N VAL A 220 3.94 -4.55 8.58
CA VAL A 220 3.97 -3.48 7.57
C VAL A 220 3.97 -2.09 8.21
N VAL A 221 3.57 -1.98 9.49
CA VAL A 221 3.55 -0.71 10.23
C VAL A 221 4.98 -0.25 10.50
N GLY A 222 5.23 1.05 10.33
CA GLY A 222 6.55 1.66 10.48
C GLY A 222 7.41 1.63 9.20
N LEU A 223 6.96 1.02 8.13
CA LEU A 223 7.68 0.94 6.86
C LEU A 223 7.36 2.11 5.94
N PRO A 224 8.27 2.49 5.02
CA PRO A 224 8.03 3.53 4.03
C PRO A 224 6.84 3.17 3.12
N ILE A 225 5.95 4.13 2.91
CA ILE A 225 4.74 3.93 2.09
C ILE A 225 5.11 3.52 0.65
N GLU A 226 6.14 4.13 0.08
CA GLU A 226 6.60 3.83 -1.28
C GLU A 226 7.05 2.37 -1.43
N TRP A 227 7.84 1.88 -0.45
CA TRP A 227 8.30 0.50 -0.45
C TRP A 227 7.16 -0.50 -0.25
N VAL A 228 6.25 -0.21 0.69
CA VAL A 228 5.04 -1.04 0.91
C VAL A 228 4.15 -1.04 -0.33
N SER A 229 4.02 0.10 -1.02
CA SER A 229 3.26 0.20 -2.27
C SER A 229 3.88 -0.65 -3.39
N ALA A 230 5.20 -0.66 -3.49
CA ALA A 230 5.93 -1.51 -4.45
C ALA A 230 5.75 -3.02 -4.17
N HIS A 231 5.49 -3.37 -2.90
CA HIS A 231 5.25 -4.77 -2.47
C HIS A 231 3.77 -5.08 -2.22
N ARG A 232 2.87 -4.28 -2.78
CA ARG A 232 1.42 -4.41 -2.59
C ARG A 232 0.92 -5.84 -2.79
N ASP A 233 1.31 -6.49 -3.88
CA ASP A 233 0.85 -7.85 -4.21
C ASP A 233 1.28 -8.88 -3.15
N LYS A 234 2.47 -8.72 -2.57
CA LYS A 234 2.95 -9.57 -1.48
C LYS A 234 2.14 -9.34 -0.19
N VAL A 235 1.77 -8.09 0.10
CA VAL A 235 0.92 -7.72 1.24
C VAL A 235 -0.48 -8.30 1.08
N GLU A 236 -1.10 -8.14 -0.10
CA GLU A 236 -2.42 -8.68 -0.41
C GLU A 236 -2.43 -10.22 -0.32
N LYS A 237 -1.41 -10.86 -0.88
CA LYS A 237 -1.24 -12.33 -0.80
C LYS A 237 -1.10 -12.81 0.63
N MET A 238 -0.26 -12.14 1.45
CA MET A 238 -0.06 -12.48 2.85
C MET A 238 -1.36 -12.41 3.64
N ALA A 239 -2.15 -11.34 3.46
CA ALA A 239 -3.45 -11.19 4.12
C ALA A 239 -4.47 -12.22 3.64
N ALA A 240 -4.52 -12.49 2.33
CA ALA A 240 -5.42 -13.49 1.76
C ALA A 240 -5.11 -14.90 2.22
N GLU A 241 -3.84 -15.29 2.30
CA GLU A 241 -3.40 -16.59 2.80
C GLU A 241 -3.73 -16.76 4.28
N SER A 242 -3.50 -15.74 5.09
CA SER A 242 -3.85 -15.77 6.50
C SER A 242 -5.36 -15.95 6.72
N LEU A 243 -6.19 -15.22 5.96
CA LEU A 243 -7.65 -15.39 6.01
C LEU A 243 -8.09 -16.79 5.60
N ARG A 244 -7.49 -17.37 4.53
CA ARG A 244 -7.83 -18.74 4.08
C ARG A 244 -7.50 -19.80 5.12
N GLN A 245 -6.53 -19.56 6.00
CA GLN A 245 -6.15 -20.48 7.09
C GLN A 245 -7.09 -20.39 8.29
N THR A 246 -8.00 -19.40 8.35
CA THR A 246 -8.99 -19.32 9.43
C THR A 246 -10.03 -20.42 9.31
N ASN A 247 -10.47 -20.96 10.45
CA ASN A 247 -11.53 -21.97 10.48
C ASN A 247 -12.83 -21.49 9.82
N ILE A 248 -13.13 -20.20 9.95
CA ILE A 248 -14.33 -19.57 9.36
C ILE A 248 -14.31 -19.74 7.84
N VAL A 249 -13.22 -19.32 7.19
CA VAL A 249 -13.07 -19.39 5.73
C VAL A 249 -12.95 -20.84 5.26
N GLY A 250 -12.21 -21.68 5.97
CA GLY A 250 -12.03 -23.09 5.64
C GLY A 250 -13.35 -23.88 5.69
N ASN A 251 -14.10 -23.73 6.76
CA ASN A 251 -15.37 -24.46 6.96
C ASN A 251 -16.47 -23.99 5.99
N THR A 252 -16.52 -22.70 5.69
CA THR A 252 -17.49 -22.13 4.74
C THR A 252 -17.03 -22.25 3.28
N ARG A 253 -15.82 -22.69 3.03
CA ARG A 253 -15.17 -22.74 1.71
C ARG A 253 -15.26 -21.41 0.98
N SER A 254 -15.08 -20.33 1.71
CA SER A 254 -15.20 -18.97 1.16
C SER A 254 -14.04 -18.64 0.24
N ALA A 255 -14.33 -17.95 -0.86
CA ALA A 255 -13.34 -17.25 -1.68
C ALA A 255 -12.92 -15.97 -0.94
N VAL A 256 -11.65 -15.65 -1.03
CA VAL A 256 -11.06 -14.49 -0.38
C VAL A 256 -10.34 -13.65 -1.42
N GLU A 257 -10.78 -12.41 -1.56
CA GLU A 257 -10.12 -11.37 -2.35
C GLU A 257 -9.69 -10.24 -1.42
N VAL A 258 -8.44 -9.85 -1.48
CA VAL A 258 -7.89 -8.75 -0.67
C VAL A 258 -7.38 -7.67 -1.58
N SER A 259 -7.71 -6.42 -1.27
CA SER A 259 -7.11 -5.23 -1.87
C SER A 259 -6.46 -4.38 -0.79
N PHE A 260 -5.23 -3.95 -1.04
CA PHE A 260 -4.47 -3.14 -0.11
C PHE A 260 -4.07 -1.81 -0.74
N ARG A 261 -4.22 -0.73 0.02
CA ARG A 261 -3.76 0.61 -0.37
C ARG A 261 -2.81 1.14 0.69
N ALA A 262 -1.55 1.29 0.32
CA ALA A 262 -0.53 1.89 1.17
C ALA A 262 -0.80 3.40 1.34
N ALA A 263 -0.82 3.86 2.58
CA ALA A 263 -0.95 5.25 3.00
C ALA A 263 -0.46 5.35 4.45
N GLN A 264 -0.41 6.56 5.04
CA GLN A 264 -0.15 6.68 6.48
C GLN A 264 -1.17 5.89 7.30
N ILE A 265 -2.44 5.96 6.91
CA ILE A 265 -3.49 5.06 7.40
C ILE A 265 -3.83 4.14 6.22
N ALA A 266 -3.20 2.99 6.17
CA ALA A 266 -3.37 2.03 5.09
C ALA A 266 -4.73 1.34 5.20
N ALA A 267 -5.38 1.09 4.07
CA ALA A 267 -6.65 0.38 4.01
C ALA A 267 -6.44 -1.04 3.46
N ALA A 268 -6.90 -2.04 4.20
CA ALA A 268 -6.92 -3.44 3.78
C ALA A 268 -8.39 -3.89 3.65
N ASN A 269 -8.91 -3.95 2.43
CA ASN A 269 -10.28 -4.38 2.18
C ASN A 269 -10.27 -5.84 1.75
N ALA A 270 -11.06 -6.68 2.43
CA ALA A 270 -11.23 -8.08 2.10
C ALA A 270 -12.68 -8.37 1.77
N LEU A 271 -12.93 -9.02 0.64
CA LEU A 271 -14.20 -9.61 0.28
C LEU A 271 -14.11 -11.12 0.54
N VAL A 272 -14.98 -11.60 1.42
CA VAL A 272 -15.01 -13.02 1.82
C VAL A 272 -16.40 -13.57 1.51
N GLU A 273 -16.50 -14.37 0.45
CA GLU A 273 -17.78 -14.88 -0.04
C GLU A 273 -17.76 -16.39 -0.17
N SER A 274 -18.75 -17.05 0.45
CA SER A 274 -18.93 -18.47 0.26
C SER A 274 -19.76 -18.74 -0.99
N PRO A 275 -19.23 -19.50 -1.98
CA PRO A 275 -20.02 -19.93 -3.13
C PRO A 275 -21.03 -21.05 -2.77
N LYS A 276 -20.89 -21.67 -1.59
CA LYS A 276 -21.68 -22.85 -1.22
C LYS A 276 -22.63 -22.63 -0.07
N TYR A 277 -22.33 -21.70 0.82
CA TYR A 277 -23.11 -21.48 2.03
C TYR A 277 -23.47 -20.02 2.19
N SER A 278 -24.63 -19.75 2.81
CA SER A 278 -25.01 -18.45 3.34
C SER A 278 -25.40 -18.62 4.79
N VAL A 279 -24.87 -17.77 5.66
CA VAL A 279 -25.23 -17.72 7.07
C VAL A 279 -25.53 -16.27 7.41
N ARG A 280 -26.72 -16.00 7.94
CA ARG A 280 -27.12 -14.67 8.42
C ARG A 280 -27.73 -14.81 9.79
N ALA A 281 -27.39 -13.91 10.68
CA ALA A 281 -28.05 -13.78 11.97
C ALA A 281 -28.52 -12.34 12.13
N TRP A 282 -29.71 -12.15 12.68
CA TRP A 282 -30.26 -10.82 12.91
C TRP A 282 -31.08 -10.76 14.18
N VAL A 283 -31.27 -9.55 14.67
CA VAL A 283 -32.28 -9.20 15.65
C VAL A 283 -33.24 -8.21 15.04
N ALA A 284 -34.50 -8.33 15.39
CA ALA A 284 -35.54 -7.41 14.98
C ALA A 284 -36.32 -6.90 16.19
N ALA A 285 -36.68 -5.63 16.16
CA ALA A 285 -37.57 -5.00 17.13
C ALA A 285 -38.75 -4.35 16.40
N TYR A 286 -39.92 -4.40 16.99
CA TYR A 286 -41.14 -3.87 16.40
C TYR A 286 -41.64 -2.67 17.20
N ALA A 287 -42.29 -1.75 16.51
CA ALA A 287 -43.03 -0.64 17.10
C ALA A 287 -44.36 -0.45 16.38
N GLY A 288 -45.41 -0.07 17.10
CA GLY A 288 -46.76 0.13 16.52
C GLY A 288 -47.58 -1.16 16.39
N SER A 289 -47.25 -2.20 17.15
CA SER A 289 -48.04 -3.41 17.30
C SER A 289 -47.88 -3.93 18.72
N ASP A 290 -48.99 -4.30 19.34
CA ASP A 290 -49.02 -4.90 20.68
C ASP A 290 -48.79 -6.42 20.64
N THR A 291 -48.84 -7.02 19.46
CA THR A 291 -48.74 -8.47 19.23
C THR A 291 -47.34 -8.89 18.72
N LYS A 292 -46.51 -7.94 18.22
CA LYS A 292 -45.16 -8.21 17.72
C LYS A 292 -44.11 -7.92 18.78
N TYR A 293 -43.28 -8.90 19.06
CA TYR A 293 -42.21 -8.84 20.03
C TYR A 293 -40.83 -8.86 19.33
N PRO A 294 -39.78 -8.46 20.03
CA PRO A 294 -38.43 -8.61 19.50
C PRO A 294 -38.10 -10.04 19.11
N GLU A 295 -37.40 -10.22 18.01
CA GLU A 295 -37.04 -11.51 17.44
C GLU A 295 -35.54 -11.63 17.23
N ILE A 296 -35.06 -12.86 17.35
CA ILE A 296 -33.69 -13.24 16.92
C ILE A 296 -33.85 -14.29 15.84
N GLY A 297 -33.26 -14.04 14.69
CA GLY A 297 -33.29 -14.96 13.57
C GLY A 297 -31.92 -15.47 13.15
N LEU A 298 -31.87 -16.72 12.72
CA LEU A 298 -30.75 -17.38 12.13
C LEU A 298 -31.15 -18.00 10.80
N HIS A 299 -30.47 -17.63 9.73
CA HIS A 299 -30.62 -18.22 8.41
C HIS A 299 -29.36 -19.00 8.06
N MET A 300 -29.53 -20.23 7.60
CA MET A 300 -28.45 -21.07 7.08
C MET A 300 -28.88 -21.67 5.76
N GLY A 301 -28.13 -21.39 4.71
CA GLY A 301 -28.44 -21.88 3.37
C GLY A 301 -27.25 -22.58 2.71
N ARG A 302 -27.57 -23.53 1.86
CA ARG A 302 -26.63 -24.19 0.97
C ARG A 302 -26.98 -23.85 -0.48
N LYS A 303 -26.06 -23.17 -1.13
CA LYS A 303 -26.17 -22.76 -2.54
C LYS A 303 -25.76 -23.90 -3.47
N PHE A 304 -26.42 -23.98 -4.60
CA PHE A 304 -26.11 -24.90 -5.68
C PHE A 304 -26.54 -24.30 -7.03
N LEU A 305 -25.84 -24.67 -8.08
CA LEU A 305 -26.02 -24.18 -9.44
C LEU A 305 -26.45 -25.35 -10.32
N PRO A 306 -27.77 -25.65 -10.39
CA PRO A 306 -28.24 -26.78 -11.21
C PRO A 306 -28.11 -26.50 -12.70
N VAL A 307 -28.20 -25.24 -13.09
CA VAL A 307 -28.06 -24.73 -14.46
C VAL A 307 -27.21 -23.45 -14.41
N SER A 308 -26.37 -23.23 -15.41
CA SER A 308 -25.59 -22.01 -15.54
C SER A 308 -26.49 -20.75 -15.49
N GLY A 309 -26.21 -19.85 -14.56
CA GLY A 309 -27.00 -18.62 -14.36
C GLY A 309 -28.18 -18.76 -13.38
N TRP A 310 -28.47 -19.95 -12.85
CA TRP A 310 -29.50 -20.17 -11.84
C TRP A 310 -28.88 -20.39 -10.46
N ASP A 311 -28.84 -19.32 -9.68
CA ASP A 311 -28.35 -19.36 -8.29
C ASP A 311 -29.48 -19.87 -7.39
N MET A 312 -29.43 -21.15 -7.00
CA MET A 312 -30.42 -21.78 -6.13
C MET A 312 -29.84 -21.98 -4.74
N GLU A 313 -30.71 -21.92 -3.74
CA GLU A 313 -30.36 -22.13 -2.34
C GLU A 313 -31.45 -22.93 -1.64
N PHE A 314 -31.04 -24.03 -1.01
CA PHE A 314 -31.82 -24.69 0.01
C PHE A 314 -31.48 -24.11 1.36
N TYR A 315 -32.45 -23.67 2.15
CA TYR A 315 -32.21 -22.99 3.43
C TYR A 315 -33.14 -23.45 4.55
N GLY A 316 -32.62 -23.29 5.77
CA GLY A 316 -33.38 -23.28 7.00
C GLY A 316 -33.29 -21.92 7.68
N GLU A 317 -34.36 -21.46 8.21
CA GLU A 317 -34.45 -20.21 8.97
C GLU A 317 -35.12 -20.50 10.31
N TRP A 318 -34.55 -20.04 11.40
CA TRP A 318 -35.04 -20.20 12.76
C TRP A 318 -35.23 -18.82 13.37
N ILE A 319 -36.46 -18.56 13.86
CA ILE A 319 -36.82 -17.26 14.44
C ILE A 319 -37.33 -17.52 15.84
N LEU A 320 -36.64 -16.96 16.82
CA LEU A 320 -36.99 -17.01 18.23
C LEU A 320 -37.66 -15.70 18.64
N SER A 321 -38.89 -15.74 19.10
CA SER A 321 -39.58 -14.61 19.73
C SER A 321 -39.08 -14.42 21.16
N ALA A 322 -38.79 -13.17 21.56
CA ALA A 322 -38.27 -12.88 22.89
C ALA A 322 -39.30 -12.87 24.01
N ASN A 323 -40.60 -12.84 23.68
CA ASN A 323 -41.66 -12.79 24.67
C ASN A 323 -41.98 -14.15 25.29
N ASP A 324 -42.26 -15.12 24.44
CA ASP A 324 -42.76 -16.45 24.80
C ASP A 324 -41.76 -17.57 24.54
N PHE A 325 -40.57 -17.18 24.06
CA PHE A 325 -39.52 -18.09 23.60
C PHE A 325 -40.01 -19.09 22.55
N SER A 326 -41.06 -18.74 21.81
CA SER A 326 -41.56 -19.56 20.69
C SER A 326 -40.53 -19.57 19.57
N LEU A 327 -40.33 -20.75 18.99
CA LEU A 327 -39.42 -20.98 17.89
C LEU A 327 -40.19 -21.30 16.61
N GLU A 328 -40.16 -20.41 15.65
CA GLU A 328 -40.59 -20.70 14.29
C GLU A 328 -39.42 -21.21 13.46
N SER A 329 -39.57 -22.36 12.82
CA SER A 329 -38.59 -22.86 11.85
C SER A 329 -39.19 -22.86 10.45
N ARG A 330 -38.43 -22.41 9.48
CA ARG A 330 -38.81 -22.34 8.07
C ARG A 330 -37.79 -23.10 7.25
N TRP A 331 -38.25 -23.93 6.35
CA TRP A 331 -37.42 -24.68 5.43
C TRP A 331 -37.86 -24.41 4.01
N GLY A 332 -36.93 -24.04 3.13
CA GLY A 332 -37.31 -23.61 1.80
C GLY A 332 -36.22 -23.74 0.76
N ILE A 333 -36.66 -23.50 -0.47
CA ILE A 333 -35.81 -23.36 -1.64
C ILE A 333 -36.09 -22.00 -2.24
N ARG A 334 -35.04 -21.27 -2.55
CA ARG A 334 -35.11 -20.02 -3.32
C ARG A 334 -34.15 -20.04 -4.49
N TRP A 335 -34.48 -19.30 -5.53
CA TRP A 335 -33.60 -19.09 -6.69
C TRP A 335 -33.62 -17.63 -7.10
N SER A 336 -32.55 -17.19 -7.74
CA SER A 336 -32.43 -15.84 -8.29
C SER A 336 -32.55 -15.87 -9.82
N PRO A 337 -33.75 -15.64 -10.38
CA PRO A 337 -33.92 -15.59 -11.83
C PRO A 337 -33.26 -14.37 -12.45
N TRP A 338 -33.13 -13.28 -11.71
CA TRP A 338 -32.44 -12.06 -12.11
C TRP A 338 -31.62 -11.52 -10.95
N LYS A 339 -30.61 -10.73 -11.25
CA LYS A 339 -29.81 -10.04 -10.24
C LYS A 339 -30.74 -9.25 -9.30
N ASN A 340 -30.59 -9.46 -8.00
CA ASN A 340 -31.36 -8.82 -6.93
C ASN A 340 -32.84 -9.23 -6.79
N ILE A 341 -33.32 -10.19 -7.55
CA ILE A 341 -34.66 -10.73 -7.40
C ILE A 341 -34.56 -12.21 -7.04
N LEU A 342 -35.11 -12.58 -5.90
CA LEU A 342 -35.18 -13.97 -5.46
C LEU A 342 -36.66 -14.38 -5.32
N ALA A 343 -36.99 -15.54 -5.85
CA ALA A 343 -38.25 -16.18 -5.65
C ALA A 343 -38.06 -17.51 -4.92
N GLY A 344 -39.01 -17.93 -4.11
CA GLY A 344 -38.89 -19.16 -3.34
C GLY A 344 -40.17 -19.71 -2.79
N VAL A 345 -40.09 -20.92 -2.29
CA VAL A 345 -41.15 -21.62 -1.55
C VAL A 345 -40.55 -22.12 -0.25
N GLU A 346 -41.29 -21.94 0.85
CA GLU A 346 -40.86 -22.40 2.17
C GLU A 346 -42.03 -23.02 2.94
N ARG A 347 -41.71 -23.88 3.90
CA ARG A 347 -42.68 -24.44 4.83
C ARG A 347 -42.31 -24.01 6.24
N ALA A 348 -43.30 -23.43 6.95
CA ALA A 348 -43.13 -22.91 8.30
C ALA A 348 -43.69 -23.87 9.35
N PHE A 349 -42.99 -24.02 10.48
CA PHE A 349 -43.35 -24.82 11.63
C PHE A 349 -43.23 -24.00 12.92
N PRO A 350 -44.13 -24.16 13.91
CA PRO A 350 -45.34 -24.95 13.92
C PRO A 350 -46.38 -24.37 12.96
N GLY A 351 -47.43 -25.10 12.68
CA GLY A 351 -48.50 -24.68 11.78
C GLY A 351 -48.51 -25.37 10.44
N ASN A 352 -47.30 -25.79 9.98
CA ASN A 352 -47.17 -26.58 8.75
C ASN A 352 -47.72 -25.87 7.48
N VAL A 353 -47.57 -24.54 7.40
CA VAL A 353 -48.08 -23.67 6.35
C VAL A 353 -47.03 -23.49 5.25
N THR A 354 -47.46 -23.61 4.00
CA THR A 354 -46.61 -23.33 2.83
C THR A 354 -46.69 -21.87 2.45
N TRP A 355 -45.53 -21.27 2.20
CA TRP A 355 -45.41 -19.87 1.82
C TRP A 355 -44.69 -19.74 0.50
N TYR A 356 -45.16 -18.89 -0.39
CA TYR A 356 -44.50 -18.41 -1.58
C TYR A 356 -43.83 -17.07 -1.24
N ARG A 357 -42.57 -16.92 -1.58
CA ARG A 357 -41.79 -15.72 -1.22
C ARG A 357 -41.17 -15.04 -2.44
N LEU A 358 -41.18 -13.72 -2.42
CA LEU A 358 -40.46 -12.87 -3.37
C LEU A 358 -39.62 -11.85 -2.59
N TRP A 359 -38.36 -11.70 -2.97
CA TRP A 359 -37.50 -10.67 -2.44
C TRP A 359 -36.92 -9.85 -3.60
N ILE A 360 -36.89 -8.54 -3.39
CA ILE A 360 -36.15 -7.60 -4.24
C ILE A 360 -35.10 -6.98 -3.34
N GLU A 361 -33.87 -7.41 -3.47
CA GLU A 361 -32.77 -6.97 -2.63
C GLU A 361 -32.12 -5.71 -3.19
N GLY A 362 -32.09 -4.64 -2.41
CA GLY A 362 -31.24 -3.46 -2.64
C GLY A 362 -29.85 -3.66 -2.05
N GLY A 363 -28.90 -2.85 -2.46
CA GLY A 363 -27.59 -2.77 -1.83
C GLY A 363 -27.61 -2.00 -0.50
N VAL A 364 -26.44 -1.67 0.02
CA VAL A 364 -26.29 -0.76 1.16
C VAL A 364 -26.76 0.65 0.74
N ARG A 365 -27.50 1.33 1.60
CA ARG A 365 -28.17 2.62 1.32
C ARG A 365 -29.16 2.54 0.16
N ALA A 366 -29.90 1.44 0.10
CA ALA A 366 -30.90 1.19 -0.93
C ALA A 366 -32.19 0.60 -0.34
N PRO A 367 -33.33 0.81 -1.01
CA PRO A 367 -34.58 0.18 -0.61
C PRO A 367 -34.56 -1.31 -0.95
N TYR A 368 -35.35 -2.09 -0.22
CA TYR A 368 -35.66 -3.48 -0.50
C TYR A 368 -37.11 -3.76 -0.24
N LEU A 369 -37.64 -4.79 -0.88
CA LEU A 369 -39.02 -5.28 -0.72
C LEU A 369 -38.99 -6.80 -0.56
N TRP A 370 -39.74 -7.33 0.37
CA TRP A 370 -40.08 -8.73 0.38
C TRP A 370 -41.60 -8.95 0.57
N TRP A 371 -42.08 -10.03 0.01
CA TRP A 371 -43.47 -10.44 0.06
C TRP A 371 -43.54 -11.94 0.28
N ARG A 372 -44.47 -12.35 1.16
CA ARG A 372 -44.85 -13.76 1.43
C ARG A 372 -46.33 -13.90 1.23
N LEU A 373 -46.74 -14.98 0.56
CA LEU A 373 -48.14 -15.39 0.38
C LEU A 373 -48.28 -16.81 0.90
N SER A 374 -49.18 -17.02 1.87
CA SER A 374 -49.48 -18.36 2.37
C SER A 374 -50.40 -19.12 1.41
N GLU A 375 -50.45 -20.45 1.54
CA GLU A 375 -51.43 -21.30 0.83
C GLU A 375 -52.87 -20.99 1.23
N ASP A 376 -53.05 -20.40 2.43
CA ASP A 376 -54.38 -19.98 2.96
C ASP A 376 -54.79 -18.57 2.50
N GLY A 377 -53.93 -17.86 1.77
CA GLY A 377 -54.19 -16.53 1.22
C GLY A 377 -53.72 -15.37 2.08
N ASP A 378 -53.00 -15.60 3.17
CA ASP A 378 -52.45 -14.55 4.01
C ASP A 378 -51.25 -13.87 3.33
N HIS A 379 -51.15 -12.57 3.52
CA HIS A 379 -50.06 -11.76 2.97
C HIS A 379 -49.20 -11.17 4.06
N HIS A 380 -47.86 -11.31 3.91
CA HIS A 380 -46.87 -10.56 4.67
C HIS A 380 -46.02 -9.75 3.70
N VAL A 381 -45.83 -8.48 3.99
CA VAL A 381 -45.06 -7.58 3.15
C VAL A 381 -44.11 -6.75 4.00
N GLY A 382 -42.88 -6.64 3.60
CA GLY A 382 -41.90 -5.71 4.19
C GLY A 382 -41.34 -4.80 3.15
N LEU A 383 -41.47 -3.49 3.33
CA LEU A 383 -40.81 -2.46 2.55
C LEU A 383 -39.78 -1.77 3.44
N GLY A 384 -38.53 -1.96 3.14
CA GLY A 384 -37.45 -1.46 3.99
C GLY A 384 -36.39 -0.64 3.26
N TYR A 385 -35.58 0.04 4.06
CA TYR A 385 -34.40 0.76 3.61
C TYR A 385 -33.19 0.33 4.44
N ARG A 386 -32.12 -0.11 3.79
CA ARG A 386 -30.88 -0.50 4.45
C ARG A 386 -30.01 0.72 4.68
N LEU A 387 -29.91 1.19 5.93
CA LEU A 387 -29.15 2.38 6.31
C LEU A 387 -27.64 2.16 6.18
N ASN A 388 -27.16 0.99 6.59
CA ASN A 388 -25.76 0.57 6.50
C ASN A 388 -25.67 -0.96 6.41
N GLN A 389 -24.47 -1.54 6.54
CA GLN A 389 -24.29 -3.00 6.49
C GLN A 389 -24.94 -3.77 7.63
N ARG A 390 -25.36 -3.10 8.71
CA ARG A 390 -25.89 -3.72 9.91
C ARG A 390 -27.36 -3.38 10.16
N ILE A 391 -27.80 -2.18 9.84
CA ILE A 391 -29.10 -1.65 10.27
C ILE A 391 -29.98 -1.38 9.08
N SER A 392 -31.22 -1.87 9.15
CA SER A 392 -32.31 -1.53 8.23
C SER A 392 -33.59 -1.21 9.00
N LEU A 393 -34.39 -0.33 8.42
CA LEU A 393 -35.72 0.01 8.88
C LEU A 393 -36.74 -0.47 7.85
N GLU A 394 -37.86 -1.01 8.30
CA GLU A 394 -38.86 -1.64 7.46
C GLU A 394 -40.28 -1.27 7.96
N ILE A 395 -41.15 -0.98 7.04
CA ILE A 395 -42.59 -0.99 7.27
C ILE A 395 -43.04 -2.41 6.99
N HIS A 396 -43.60 -3.07 7.99
CA HIS A 396 -44.02 -4.44 7.94
C HIS A 396 -45.54 -4.53 7.98
N TYR A 397 -46.14 -5.25 7.05
CA TYR A 397 -47.52 -5.61 7.01
C TYR A 397 -47.69 -7.13 7.25
N ASP A 398 -48.54 -7.51 8.18
CA ASP A 398 -48.93 -8.90 8.47
C ASP A 398 -50.42 -9.04 8.41
N GLY A 399 -50.91 -9.79 7.43
CA GLY A 399 -52.35 -9.97 7.22
C GLY A 399 -53.08 -10.79 8.29
N ARG A 400 -52.32 -11.53 9.13
CA ARG A 400 -52.87 -12.38 10.20
C ARG A 400 -53.01 -11.67 11.54
N ASP A 401 -52.32 -10.55 11.71
CA ASP A 401 -52.37 -9.80 12.98
C ASP A 401 -53.55 -8.82 13.03
N GLU A 402 -54.01 -8.52 14.23
CA GLU A 402 -54.98 -7.45 14.48
C GLU A 402 -54.37 -6.09 14.12
N ASP A 403 -53.11 -5.86 14.52
CA ASP A 403 -52.31 -4.69 14.16
C ASP A 403 -51.53 -4.98 12.88
N LYS A 404 -52.20 -4.83 11.73
CA LYS A 404 -51.67 -5.23 10.43
C LYS A 404 -50.40 -4.52 10.00
N ILE A 405 -50.11 -3.33 10.55
CA ILE A 405 -48.93 -2.51 10.15
C ILE A 405 -48.06 -2.21 11.36
N SER A 406 -46.82 -2.48 11.25
CA SER A 406 -45.79 -2.14 12.26
C SER A 406 -44.50 -1.59 11.62
N ILE A 407 -43.69 -0.93 12.41
CA ILE A 407 -42.31 -0.54 12.02
C ILE A 407 -41.37 -1.58 12.60
N ARG A 408 -40.55 -2.16 11.74
CA ARG A 408 -39.52 -3.15 12.11
C ARG A 408 -38.13 -2.57 11.95
N ALA A 409 -37.34 -2.56 13.01
CA ALA A 409 -35.95 -2.26 12.96
C ALA A 409 -35.15 -3.58 12.98
N LEU A 410 -34.29 -3.80 11.99
CA LEU A 410 -33.43 -4.99 11.92
C LEU A 410 -31.98 -4.61 12.11
N SER A 411 -31.26 -5.43 12.85
CA SER A 411 -29.82 -5.37 12.97
C SER A 411 -29.21 -6.71 12.60
N ASP A 412 -28.40 -6.75 11.53
CA ASP A 412 -27.58 -7.91 11.21
C ASP A 412 -26.46 -8.05 12.26
N LEU A 413 -26.29 -9.27 12.78
CA LEU A 413 -25.34 -9.65 13.83
C LEU A 413 -24.01 -10.15 13.26
#